data_6ea58c9ff0058753fafc717249ccc045
#
_entry.id   6ea58c9ff0058753fafc717249ccc045
#
_cell.length_a   1.000
_cell.length_b   1.000
_cell.length_c   1.000
_cell.angle_alpha   90.00
_cell.angle_beta   90.00
_cell.angle_gamma   90.00
#
_symmetry.space_group_name_H-M   'P 1'
#
loop_
_entity.id
_entity.type
_entity.pdbx_description
1 polymer ?
#
loop_
_entity_poly.entity_id
_entity_poly.type
_entity_poly.pdbx_seq_one_letter_code
_entity_poly.pdbx_strand_id
1 'polypeptide(L)'
;MGWCLGNENKVETNKVKMGKLAQKTKAGKAKKKSINKDAKSHLLHAIKINPDFFDAHYELGCMLMDEGDFKNAEKQFKKVVKLDENHADGYFKLALIAAEFKKNKTARNQFEKAVTIKFDDPEIQFKYGIFLKIIKKIEEATEHFGKAIEANQNFAEAYFELAMLLRDPEEYDRAKKSYETAIDIKPDYVDALYYLGKLIMNGMRKDKDGTLLLKPETDYAISCFEKVLKTDENHAKANLRLGMIFAKQGEFSKAEKHLKMAVKMNPRFSKALYHLGLVLKELKKEKEAIKLLKRSLSHFSKSPLAHYYLGLLLKENNEIDEGITHLNKAIEFDPEFDDAYYYLARFLEEKEDYEAAKEHYLKALARNHKHRDASFHLGLLMKNLNVMEEAKAYMEKTIETDQNFTEAYYYLGMILNDPGDYAVAKKCYLTAIDIDPKFLMAHYHLANLLSSGKRLKKDGTLIIKKELEKAKKHYIEALRLDPTFPKIHYHMALLLEDEGNLGDAENHLLKAIEINPDYAKAHYRLALLFRNKN
;
A
#
# COMPACT_ATOMS: atom_id res chain seq x y z
N MET A 1 0.13 15.35 -28.39
CA MET A 1 0.73 15.04 -29.71
C MET A 1 0.08 13.77 -30.19
N GLY A 2 -0.59 13.79 -31.34
CA GLY A 2 -1.16 12.60 -31.96
C GLY A 2 -2.66 12.36 -31.75
N TRP A 3 -3.50 13.32 -32.10
CA TRP A 3 -4.95 13.14 -32.07
C TRP A 3 -5.50 12.26 -33.20
N CYS A 4 -4.79 12.22 -34.31
CA CYS A 4 -5.17 11.47 -35.51
C CYS A 4 -4.55 10.09 -35.64
N LEU A 5 -3.61 9.72 -34.74
CA LEU A 5 -2.93 8.42 -34.80
C LEU A 5 -3.10 7.71 -33.45
N GLY A 6 -4.04 6.77 -33.38
CA GLY A 6 -4.01 5.77 -32.34
C GLY A 6 -2.75 4.93 -32.49
N ASN A 7 -1.70 5.24 -31.74
CA ASN A 7 -0.60 4.36 -31.34
C ASN A 7 0.61 5.15 -30.87
N GLU A 8 0.60 5.62 -29.64
CA GLU A 8 1.84 5.91 -28.93
C GLU A 8 1.99 4.93 -27.76
N ASN A 9 2.45 3.73 -28.08
CA ASN A 9 3.15 2.85 -27.13
C ASN A 9 3.84 1.72 -27.90
N LYS A 10 4.73 2.07 -28.82
CA LYS A 10 5.70 1.12 -29.41
C LYS A 10 7.00 1.83 -29.71
N VAL A 11 7.75 2.13 -28.70
CA VAL A 11 9.18 2.45 -28.88
C VAL A 11 9.99 1.65 -27.86
N GLU A 12 10.94 0.91 -28.41
CA GLU A 12 12.05 0.18 -27.81
C GLU A 12 11.84 -1.31 -27.52
N THR A 13 11.68 -2.10 -28.56
CA THR A 13 12.34 -3.41 -28.61
C THR A 13 12.49 -3.87 -30.06
N ASN A 14 13.70 -4.06 -30.52
CA ASN A 14 14.19 -4.85 -31.66
C ASN A 14 15.14 -4.08 -32.60
N LYS A 15 16.31 -3.72 -32.09
CA LYS A 15 17.41 -3.22 -32.95
C LYS A 15 18.12 -4.30 -33.78
N VAL A 16 17.81 -5.58 -33.63
CA VAL A 16 18.60 -6.66 -34.27
C VAL A 16 17.88 -7.42 -35.40
N LYS A 17 16.55 -7.32 -35.54
CA LYS A 17 15.82 -7.90 -36.69
C LYS A 17 15.44 -6.91 -37.80
N MET A 18 15.77 -5.65 -37.63
CA MET A 18 15.31 -4.57 -38.52
C MET A 18 16.15 -4.34 -39.79
N GLY A 19 17.30 -4.93 -39.96
CA GLY A 19 18.17 -4.67 -41.12
C GLY A 19 17.60 -5.18 -42.47
N LYS A 20 16.90 -6.32 -42.47
CA LYS A 20 16.31 -6.90 -43.67
C LYS A 20 14.84 -6.50 -43.92
N LEU A 21 14.09 -6.18 -42.87
CA LEU A 21 12.71 -5.66 -43.01
C LEU A 21 12.69 -4.19 -43.41
N ALA A 22 13.68 -3.41 -42.97
CA ALA A 22 13.78 -1.98 -43.25
C ALA A 22 14.04 -1.65 -44.73
N GLN A 23 14.67 -2.56 -45.51
CA GLN A 23 14.86 -2.34 -46.96
C GLN A 23 13.56 -2.56 -47.75
N LYS A 24 12.75 -3.59 -47.41
CA LYS A 24 11.42 -3.81 -48.03
C LYS A 24 10.42 -2.72 -47.66
N THR A 25 10.49 -2.18 -46.44
CA THR A 25 9.61 -1.07 -46.00
C THR A 25 10.03 0.29 -46.56
N LYS A 26 11.32 0.55 -46.85
CA LYS A 26 11.75 1.76 -47.52
C LYS A 26 11.27 1.83 -49.00
N ALA A 27 11.35 0.72 -49.73
CA ALA A 27 10.85 0.64 -51.12
C ALA A 27 9.32 0.77 -51.16
N GLY A 28 8.61 0.10 -50.23
CA GLY A 28 7.15 0.23 -50.12
C GLY A 28 6.69 1.66 -49.72
N LYS A 29 7.39 2.29 -48.77
CA LYS A 29 7.13 3.69 -48.40
C LYS A 29 7.42 4.67 -49.52
N ALA A 30 8.50 4.46 -50.31
CA ALA A 30 8.82 5.27 -51.46
C ALA A 30 7.76 5.16 -52.56
N LYS A 31 7.30 3.91 -52.86
CA LYS A 31 6.24 3.67 -53.84
C LYS A 31 4.90 4.29 -53.41
N LYS A 32 4.51 4.15 -52.14
CA LYS A 32 3.31 4.79 -51.58
C LYS A 32 3.39 6.32 -51.64
N LYS A 33 4.59 6.90 -51.39
CA LYS A 33 4.81 8.36 -51.46
C LYS A 33 4.73 8.89 -52.89
N SER A 34 5.18 8.13 -53.91
CA SER A 34 5.02 8.47 -55.33
C SER A 34 3.56 8.45 -55.73
N ILE A 35 2.82 7.34 -55.44
CA ILE A 35 1.39 7.20 -55.75
C ILE A 35 0.56 8.35 -55.13
N ASN A 36 0.85 8.68 -53.86
CA ASN A 36 0.14 9.79 -53.21
C ASN A 36 0.45 11.15 -53.88
N LYS A 37 1.68 11.36 -54.37
CA LYS A 37 2.04 12.58 -55.09
C LYS A 37 1.30 12.72 -56.42
N ASP A 38 1.17 11.62 -57.15
CA ASP A 38 0.47 11.57 -58.41
C ASP A 38 -1.07 11.77 -58.20
N ALA A 39 -1.65 11.09 -57.21
CA ALA A 39 -3.05 11.30 -56.82
C ALA A 39 -3.35 12.77 -56.44
N LYS A 40 -2.50 13.37 -55.62
CA LYS A 40 -2.63 14.77 -55.21
C LYS A 40 -2.56 15.71 -56.42
N SER A 41 -1.68 15.45 -57.40
CA SER A 41 -1.57 16.22 -58.64
C SER A 41 -2.87 16.15 -59.44
N HIS A 42 -3.45 14.95 -59.60
CA HIS A 42 -4.71 14.76 -60.31
C HIS A 42 -5.89 15.43 -59.61
N LEU A 43 -5.98 15.36 -58.26
CA LEU A 43 -7.00 16.08 -57.49
C LEU A 43 -6.90 17.60 -57.65
N LEU A 44 -5.67 18.16 -57.58
CA LEU A 44 -5.45 19.59 -57.84
C LEU A 44 -5.84 19.98 -59.27
N HIS A 45 -5.58 19.11 -60.28
CA HIS A 45 -5.97 19.35 -61.65
C HIS A 45 -7.52 19.28 -61.79
N ALA A 46 -8.18 18.30 -61.17
CA ALA A 46 -9.62 18.20 -61.12
C ALA A 46 -10.29 19.47 -60.56
N ILE A 47 -9.76 19.99 -59.45
CA ILE A 47 -10.22 21.23 -58.81
C ILE A 47 -9.95 22.44 -59.70
N LYS A 48 -8.86 22.44 -60.48
CA LYS A 48 -8.58 23.51 -61.43
C LYS A 48 -9.59 23.53 -62.60
N ILE A 49 -10.02 22.35 -63.07
CA ILE A 49 -11.06 22.21 -64.12
C ILE A 49 -12.43 22.59 -63.57
N ASN A 50 -12.78 22.05 -62.42
CA ASN A 50 -14.03 22.34 -61.74
C ASN A 50 -13.75 22.79 -60.29
N PRO A 51 -13.73 24.10 -60.00
CA PRO A 51 -13.48 24.64 -58.66
C PRO A 51 -14.53 24.29 -57.59
N ASP A 52 -15.68 23.78 -58.02
CA ASP A 52 -16.74 23.35 -57.13
C ASP A 52 -16.91 21.80 -57.11
N PHE A 53 -15.87 21.08 -57.58
CA PHE A 53 -15.86 19.62 -57.55
C PHE A 53 -15.65 19.12 -56.09
N PHE A 54 -16.75 18.89 -55.45
CA PHE A 54 -16.89 18.55 -54.05
C PHE A 54 -15.99 17.38 -53.63
N ASP A 55 -16.08 16.21 -54.31
CA ASP A 55 -15.32 15.01 -53.96
C ASP A 55 -13.80 15.24 -54.02
N ALA A 56 -13.34 16.03 -55.01
CA ALA A 56 -11.92 16.32 -55.15
C ALA A 56 -11.40 17.18 -53.99
N HIS A 57 -12.18 18.13 -53.48
CA HIS A 57 -11.86 18.89 -52.29
C HIS A 57 -11.82 18.02 -51.05
N TYR A 58 -12.77 17.10 -50.87
CA TYR A 58 -12.84 16.19 -49.73
C TYR A 58 -11.63 15.26 -49.73
N GLU A 59 -11.35 14.55 -50.79
CA GLU A 59 -10.23 13.63 -50.93
C GLU A 59 -8.87 14.33 -50.76
N LEU A 60 -8.69 15.53 -51.35
CA LEU A 60 -7.51 16.32 -51.18
C LEU A 60 -7.34 16.75 -49.69
N GLY A 61 -8.42 17.12 -49.02
CA GLY A 61 -8.44 17.43 -47.59
C GLY A 61 -7.97 16.25 -46.75
N CYS A 62 -8.50 15.02 -47.03
CA CYS A 62 -8.07 13.79 -46.36
C CYS A 62 -6.59 13.49 -46.58
N MET A 63 -6.08 13.57 -47.80
CA MET A 63 -4.67 13.39 -48.13
C MET A 63 -3.75 14.39 -47.40
N LEU A 64 -4.16 15.65 -47.30
CA LEU A 64 -3.43 16.69 -46.59
C LEU A 64 -3.42 16.43 -45.06
N MET A 65 -4.51 15.91 -44.50
CA MET A 65 -4.52 15.48 -43.10
C MET A 65 -3.52 14.34 -42.85
N ASP A 66 -3.48 13.34 -43.73
CA ASP A 66 -2.54 12.22 -43.63
C ASP A 66 -1.07 12.67 -43.76
N GLU A 67 -0.81 13.74 -44.53
CA GLU A 67 0.49 14.37 -44.64
C GLU A 67 0.84 15.27 -43.43
N GLY A 68 -0.12 15.57 -42.55
CA GLY A 68 0.02 16.50 -41.43
C GLY A 68 -0.11 17.99 -41.84
N ASP A 69 -0.52 18.28 -43.09
CA ASP A 69 -0.77 19.65 -43.56
C ASP A 69 -2.20 20.09 -43.18
N PHE A 70 -2.44 20.19 -41.89
CA PHE A 70 -3.75 20.55 -41.34
C PHE A 70 -4.24 21.92 -41.79
N LYS A 71 -3.32 22.86 -42.08
CA LYS A 71 -3.71 24.20 -42.51
C LYS A 71 -4.33 24.22 -43.91
N ASN A 72 -3.78 23.44 -44.83
CA ASN A 72 -4.33 23.34 -46.18
C ASN A 72 -5.53 22.36 -46.20
N ALA A 73 -5.52 21.29 -45.38
CA ALA A 73 -6.67 20.43 -45.19
C ALA A 73 -7.91 21.22 -44.69
N GLU A 74 -7.73 22.10 -43.70
CA GLU A 74 -8.81 22.98 -43.20
C GLU A 74 -9.44 23.82 -44.32
N LYS A 75 -8.63 24.35 -45.26
CA LYS A 75 -9.13 25.12 -46.39
C LYS A 75 -10.02 24.25 -47.31
N GLN A 76 -9.57 23.01 -47.58
CA GLN A 76 -10.33 22.11 -48.45
C GLN A 76 -11.67 21.71 -47.79
N PHE A 77 -11.67 21.31 -46.52
CA PHE A 77 -12.91 20.95 -45.83
C PHE A 77 -13.86 22.14 -45.63
N LYS A 78 -13.34 23.38 -45.44
CA LYS A 78 -14.18 24.59 -45.45
C LYS A 78 -14.86 24.80 -46.81
N LYS A 79 -14.20 24.46 -47.93
CA LYS A 79 -14.82 24.51 -49.25
C LYS A 79 -15.91 23.41 -49.37
N VAL A 80 -15.63 22.18 -48.87
CA VAL A 80 -16.60 21.06 -48.84
C VAL A 80 -17.87 21.50 -48.15
N VAL A 81 -17.82 21.95 -46.88
CA VAL A 81 -18.99 22.34 -46.09
C VAL A 81 -19.66 23.64 -46.58
N LYS A 82 -18.97 24.41 -47.44
CA LYS A 82 -19.59 25.54 -48.13
C LYS A 82 -20.38 25.11 -49.37
N LEU A 83 -19.95 24.03 -50.04
CA LEU A 83 -20.61 23.48 -51.22
C LEU A 83 -21.80 22.58 -50.83
N ASP A 84 -21.67 21.85 -49.71
CA ASP A 84 -22.71 21.04 -49.13
C ASP A 84 -22.76 21.28 -47.60
N GLU A 85 -23.74 22.06 -47.16
CA GLU A 85 -23.96 22.39 -45.76
C GLU A 85 -24.42 21.20 -44.92
N ASN A 86 -24.86 20.09 -45.54
CA ASN A 86 -25.25 18.85 -44.86
C ASN A 86 -24.16 17.78 -44.87
N HIS A 87 -22.92 18.13 -45.20
CA HIS A 87 -21.83 17.17 -45.24
C HIS A 87 -21.21 16.94 -43.86
N ALA A 88 -21.72 15.98 -43.12
CA ALA A 88 -21.31 15.63 -41.76
C ALA A 88 -19.80 15.35 -41.66
N ASP A 89 -19.24 14.54 -42.59
CA ASP A 89 -17.82 14.18 -42.55
C ASP A 89 -16.89 15.40 -42.75
N GLY A 90 -17.31 16.39 -43.54
CA GLY A 90 -16.57 17.65 -43.65
C GLY A 90 -16.48 18.43 -42.33
N TYR A 91 -17.61 18.55 -41.63
CA TYR A 91 -17.63 19.15 -40.30
C TYR A 91 -16.84 18.32 -39.30
N PHE A 92 -16.95 16.99 -39.35
CA PHE A 92 -16.17 16.09 -38.50
C PHE A 92 -14.65 16.26 -38.69
N LYS A 93 -14.16 16.31 -39.93
CA LYS A 93 -12.74 16.57 -40.23
C LYS A 93 -12.29 17.96 -39.74
N LEU A 94 -13.12 18.99 -39.93
CA LEU A 94 -12.86 20.34 -39.39
C LEU A 94 -12.80 20.34 -37.87
N ALA A 95 -13.65 19.56 -37.19
CA ALA A 95 -13.65 19.41 -35.75
C ALA A 95 -12.33 18.79 -35.25
N LEU A 96 -11.86 17.72 -35.90
CA LEU A 96 -10.60 17.07 -35.57
C LEU A 96 -9.41 18.02 -35.74
N ILE A 97 -9.36 18.77 -36.84
CA ILE A 97 -8.30 19.77 -37.07
C ILE A 97 -8.35 20.88 -36.01
N ALA A 98 -9.54 21.38 -35.68
CA ALA A 98 -9.68 22.42 -34.66
C ALA A 98 -9.27 21.93 -33.28
N ALA A 99 -9.55 20.67 -32.95
CA ALA A 99 -9.14 20.01 -31.70
C ALA A 99 -7.62 19.86 -31.61
N GLU A 100 -6.93 19.47 -32.70
CA GLU A 100 -5.47 19.38 -32.77
C GLU A 100 -4.82 20.72 -32.46
N PHE A 101 -5.38 21.81 -32.98
CA PHE A 101 -4.92 23.17 -32.68
C PHE A 101 -5.45 23.75 -31.36
N LYS A 102 -6.09 22.94 -30.51
CA LYS A 102 -6.68 23.34 -29.22
C LYS A 102 -7.70 24.51 -29.33
N LYS A 103 -8.32 24.68 -30.50
CA LYS A 103 -9.41 25.63 -30.71
C LYS A 103 -10.73 25.06 -30.22
N ASN A 104 -10.85 24.85 -28.89
CA ASN A 104 -11.91 24.07 -28.28
C ASN A 104 -13.32 24.52 -28.64
N LYS A 105 -13.59 25.84 -28.69
CA LYS A 105 -14.90 26.38 -29.07
C LYS A 105 -15.26 26.04 -30.51
N THR A 106 -14.28 26.17 -31.42
CA THR A 106 -14.48 25.84 -32.85
C THR A 106 -14.67 24.33 -33.03
N ALA A 107 -13.82 23.51 -32.38
CA ALA A 107 -13.93 22.05 -32.44
C ALA A 107 -15.30 21.58 -31.98
N ARG A 108 -15.78 22.08 -30.85
CA ARG A 108 -17.11 21.76 -30.31
C ARG A 108 -18.22 22.08 -31.30
N ASN A 109 -18.25 23.29 -31.83
CA ASN A 109 -19.27 23.71 -32.81
C ASN A 109 -19.27 22.82 -34.07
N GLN A 110 -18.07 22.44 -34.56
CA GLN A 110 -17.97 21.58 -35.73
C GLN A 110 -18.44 20.13 -35.42
N PHE A 111 -18.09 19.60 -34.22
CA PHE A 111 -18.61 18.32 -33.77
C PHE A 111 -20.14 18.32 -33.63
N GLU A 112 -20.72 19.37 -33.00
CA GLU A 112 -22.15 19.53 -32.82
C GLU A 112 -22.87 19.51 -34.17
N LYS A 113 -22.34 20.20 -35.20
CA LYS A 113 -22.89 20.15 -36.56
C LYS A 113 -22.81 18.74 -37.15
N ALA A 114 -21.65 18.07 -37.04
CA ALA A 114 -21.46 16.74 -37.57
C ALA A 114 -22.46 15.73 -36.96
N VAL A 115 -22.61 15.73 -35.61
CA VAL A 115 -23.57 14.82 -34.95
C VAL A 115 -25.03 15.20 -35.16
N THR A 116 -25.33 16.45 -35.49
CA THR A 116 -26.70 16.87 -35.85
C THR A 116 -27.09 16.32 -37.20
N ILE A 117 -26.14 16.27 -38.16
CA ILE A 117 -26.40 15.76 -39.52
C ILE A 117 -26.39 14.22 -39.55
N LYS A 118 -25.42 13.59 -38.88
CA LYS A 118 -25.29 12.13 -38.72
C LYS A 118 -25.32 11.76 -37.27
N PHE A 119 -26.49 11.70 -36.64
CA PHE A 119 -26.65 11.44 -35.22
C PHE A 119 -26.32 9.99 -34.82
N ASP A 120 -26.40 9.06 -35.76
CA ASP A 120 -26.20 7.62 -35.60
C ASP A 120 -24.83 7.12 -36.10
N ASP A 121 -23.91 8.02 -36.46
CA ASP A 121 -22.55 7.62 -36.85
C ASP A 121 -21.69 7.31 -35.62
N PRO A 122 -21.28 6.04 -35.40
CA PRO A 122 -20.56 5.64 -34.19
C PRO A 122 -19.17 6.27 -34.09
N GLU A 123 -18.49 6.51 -35.22
CA GLU A 123 -17.15 7.12 -35.22
C GLU A 123 -17.20 8.60 -34.82
N ILE A 124 -18.16 9.35 -35.38
CA ILE A 124 -18.33 10.77 -35.06
C ILE A 124 -18.71 10.91 -33.58
N GLN A 125 -19.67 10.13 -33.09
CA GLN A 125 -20.07 10.13 -31.69
C GLN A 125 -18.88 9.78 -30.77
N PHE A 126 -18.14 8.73 -31.08
CA PHE A 126 -16.96 8.32 -30.30
C PHE A 126 -15.88 9.39 -30.25
N LYS A 127 -15.51 9.97 -31.40
CA LYS A 127 -14.47 11.01 -31.45
C LYS A 127 -14.91 12.30 -30.75
N TYR A 128 -16.19 12.65 -30.82
CA TYR A 128 -16.72 13.77 -30.05
C TYR A 128 -16.67 13.46 -28.55
N GLY A 129 -17.01 12.28 -28.11
CA GLY A 129 -16.84 11.82 -26.71
C GLY A 129 -15.39 11.93 -26.24
N ILE A 130 -14.41 11.50 -27.05
CA ILE A 130 -12.98 11.67 -26.75
C ILE A 130 -12.60 13.15 -26.58
N PHE A 131 -13.07 14.03 -27.49
CA PHE A 131 -12.83 15.45 -27.38
C PHE A 131 -13.41 16.04 -26.09
N LEU A 132 -14.65 15.72 -25.75
CA LEU A 132 -15.34 16.17 -24.54
C LEU A 132 -14.61 15.70 -23.28
N LYS A 133 -14.16 14.44 -23.24
CA LYS A 133 -13.31 13.91 -22.17
C LYS A 133 -12.04 14.74 -21.95
N ILE A 134 -11.37 15.15 -23.03
CA ILE A 134 -10.13 15.95 -22.94
C ILE A 134 -10.40 17.34 -22.39
N ILE A 135 -11.50 17.98 -22.78
CA ILE A 135 -11.89 19.27 -22.21
C ILE A 135 -12.63 19.16 -20.87
N LYS A 136 -12.61 17.96 -20.25
CA LYS A 136 -13.18 17.63 -18.93
C LYS A 136 -14.71 17.79 -18.82
N LYS A 137 -15.43 17.59 -19.91
CA LYS A 137 -16.88 17.53 -19.96
C LYS A 137 -17.33 16.06 -19.86
N ILE A 138 -17.26 15.51 -18.63
CA ILE A 138 -17.34 14.06 -18.40
C ILE A 138 -18.74 13.51 -18.71
N GLU A 139 -19.80 14.17 -18.22
CA GLU A 139 -21.19 13.75 -18.44
C GLU A 139 -21.52 13.71 -19.93
N GLU A 140 -21.19 14.80 -20.66
CA GLU A 140 -21.41 14.88 -22.10
C GLU A 140 -20.60 13.81 -22.86
N ALA A 141 -19.35 13.54 -22.43
CA ALA A 141 -18.52 12.49 -23.02
C ALA A 141 -19.14 11.09 -22.81
N THR A 142 -19.68 10.83 -21.62
CA THR A 142 -20.36 9.58 -21.29
C THR A 142 -21.59 9.35 -22.18
N GLU A 143 -22.39 10.40 -22.42
CA GLU A 143 -23.55 10.36 -23.31
C GLU A 143 -23.13 10.02 -24.73
N HIS A 144 -22.09 10.67 -25.27
CA HIS A 144 -21.64 10.43 -26.63
C HIS A 144 -21.00 9.04 -26.82
N PHE A 145 -20.29 8.51 -25.80
CA PHE A 145 -19.87 7.09 -25.85
C PHE A 145 -21.07 6.13 -25.82
N GLY A 146 -22.11 6.44 -25.05
CA GLY A 146 -23.37 5.69 -25.07
C GLY A 146 -24.00 5.66 -26.46
N LYS A 147 -24.14 6.81 -27.11
CA LYS A 147 -24.67 6.92 -28.50
C LYS A 147 -23.80 6.16 -29.51
N ALA A 148 -22.48 6.18 -29.37
CA ALA A 148 -21.57 5.40 -30.22
C ALA A 148 -21.81 3.89 -30.07
N ILE A 149 -22.06 3.42 -28.83
CA ILE A 149 -22.39 2.02 -28.53
C ILE A 149 -23.78 1.65 -29.08
N GLU A 150 -24.76 2.52 -28.94
CA GLU A 150 -26.11 2.31 -29.49
C GLU A 150 -26.07 2.16 -31.03
N ALA A 151 -25.27 3.00 -31.70
CA ALA A 151 -25.09 2.95 -33.15
C ALA A 151 -24.24 1.72 -33.59
N ASN A 152 -23.30 1.28 -32.81
CA ASN A 152 -22.47 0.10 -33.07
C ASN A 152 -22.16 -0.69 -31.79
N GLN A 153 -22.94 -1.75 -31.53
CA GLN A 153 -22.77 -2.60 -30.36
C GLN A 153 -21.44 -3.40 -30.34
N ASN A 154 -20.71 -3.46 -31.45
CA ASN A 154 -19.40 -4.11 -31.54
C ASN A 154 -18.23 -3.12 -31.47
N PHE A 155 -18.43 -1.95 -30.87
CA PHE A 155 -17.40 -0.92 -30.76
C PHE A 155 -16.64 -1.04 -29.45
N ALA A 156 -15.65 -1.94 -29.37
CA ALA A 156 -14.87 -2.23 -28.18
C ALA A 156 -14.22 -0.99 -27.53
N GLU A 157 -13.70 -0.06 -28.35
CA GLU A 157 -13.06 1.16 -27.88
C GLU A 157 -14.08 2.10 -27.19
N ALA A 158 -15.32 2.15 -27.63
CA ALA A 158 -16.35 2.97 -27.00
C ALA A 158 -16.74 2.41 -25.62
N TYR A 159 -16.89 1.09 -25.49
CA TYR A 159 -17.09 0.44 -24.18
C TYR A 159 -15.92 0.68 -23.23
N PHE A 160 -14.69 0.56 -23.71
CA PHE A 160 -13.51 0.83 -22.91
C PHE A 160 -13.46 2.27 -22.40
N GLU A 161 -13.70 3.25 -23.29
CA GLU A 161 -13.68 4.67 -22.92
C GLU A 161 -14.82 5.04 -21.97
N LEU A 162 -16.01 4.46 -22.16
CA LEU A 162 -17.13 4.58 -21.24
C LEU A 162 -16.74 4.07 -19.85
N ALA A 163 -16.21 2.85 -19.75
CA ALA A 163 -15.77 2.27 -18.50
C ALA A 163 -14.68 3.10 -17.79
N MET A 164 -13.81 3.74 -18.54
CA MET A 164 -12.77 4.64 -18.01
C MET A 164 -13.33 5.91 -17.35
N LEU A 165 -14.53 6.33 -17.70
CA LEU A 165 -15.21 7.49 -17.11
C LEU A 165 -16.02 7.13 -15.87
N LEU A 166 -16.55 5.92 -15.78
CA LEU A 166 -17.35 5.41 -14.67
C LEU A 166 -16.45 5.09 -13.46
N ARG A 167 -16.17 6.09 -12.62
CA ARG A 167 -15.22 5.98 -11.52
C ARG A 167 -15.84 5.90 -10.14
N ASP A 168 -17.10 6.27 -10.03
CA ASP A 168 -17.79 6.28 -8.75
C ASP A 168 -18.12 4.85 -8.30
N PRO A 169 -18.05 4.58 -6.99
CA PRO A 169 -18.38 3.25 -6.46
C PRO A 169 -19.78 2.75 -6.82
N GLU A 170 -20.72 3.65 -7.09
CA GLU A 170 -22.07 3.34 -7.55
C GLU A 170 -22.10 2.81 -8.99
N GLU A 171 -21.13 3.21 -9.80
CA GLU A 171 -21.00 2.82 -11.19
C GLU A 171 -20.11 1.60 -11.41
N TYR A 172 -19.63 0.96 -10.33
CA TYR A 172 -18.71 -0.16 -10.39
C TYR A 172 -19.18 -1.28 -11.33
N ASP A 173 -20.43 -1.74 -11.17
CA ASP A 173 -20.95 -2.86 -11.94
C ASP A 173 -21.11 -2.49 -13.42
N ARG A 174 -21.49 -1.25 -13.70
CA ARG A 174 -21.59 -0.72 -15.07
C ARG A 174 -20.21 -0.60 -15.72
N ALA A 175 -19.21 -0.13 -14.98
CA ALA A 175 -17.82 -0.06 -15.45
C ALA A 175 -17.25 -1.46 -15.70
N LYS A 176 -17.46 -2.40 -14.77
CA LYS A 176 -17.04 -3.81 -14.90
C LYS A 176 -17.63 -4.42 -16.17
N LYS A 177 -18.95 -4.34 -16.34
CA LYS A 177 -19.66 -4.88 -17.52
C LYS A 177 -19.15 -4.26 -18.82
N SER A 178 -18.89 -2.96 -18.84
CA SER A 178 -18.39 -2.29 -20.04
C SER A 178 -16.98 -2.76 -20.42
N TYR A 179 -16.06 -2.96 -19.43
CA TYR A 179 -14.76 -3.58 -19.72
C TYR A 179 -14.89 -5.01 -20.21
N GLU A 180 -15.76 -5.83 -19.59
CA GLU A 180 -16.01 -7.21 -19.99
C GLU A 180 -16.52 -7.26 -21.43
N THR A 181 -17.51 -6.43 -21.78
CA THR A 181 -18.01 -6.34 -23.16
C THR A 181 -16.92 -5.92 -24.14
N ALA A 182 -16.07 -4.95 -23.79
CA ALA A 182 -14.95 -4.56 -24.66
C ALA A 182 -13.97 -5.73 -24.90
N ILE A 183 -13.76 -6.58 -23.90
CA ILE A 183 -12.90 -7.77 -23.98
C ILE A 183 -13.59 -8.89 -24.77
N ASP A 184 -14.89 -9.08 -24.62
CA ASP A 184 -15.66 -10.07 -25.39
C ASP A 184 -15.62 -9.76 -26.89
N ILE A 185 -15.73 -8.48 -27.26
CA ILE A 185 -15.59 -8.02 -28.65
C ILE A 185 -14.15 -8.17 -29.14
N LYS A 186 -13.16 -7.83 -28.28
CA LYS A 186 -11.73 -7.85 -28.62
C LYS A 186 -10.94 -8.53 -27.51
N PRO A 187 -10.77 -9.88 -27.56
CA PRO A 187 -10.17 -10.66 -26.46
C PRO A 187 -8.70 -10.34 -26.13
N ASP A 188 -7.97 -9.72 -27.06
CA ASP A 188 -6.59 -9.28 -26.89
C ASP A 188 -6.47 -7.78 -26.55
N TYR A 189 -7.56 -7.14 -26.10
CA TYR A 189 -7.55 -5.74 -25.73
C TYR A 189 -6.81 -5.51 -24.40
N VAL A 190 -5.48 -5.37 -24.50
CA VAL A 190 -4.55 -5.27 -23.36
C VAL A 190 -4.97 -4.19 -22.35
N ASP A 191 -5.36 -3.01 -22.84
CA ASP A 191 -5.75 -1.91 -21.94
C ASP A 191 -7.05 -2.25 -21.19
N ALA A 192 -8.05 -2.83 -21.86
CA ALA A 192 -9.31 -3.21 -21.21
C ALA A 192 -9.07 -4.29 -20.14
N LEU A 193 -8.29 -5.33 -20.46
CA LEU A 193 -7.88 -6.36 -19.49
C LEU A 193 -7.15 -5.77 -18.29
N TYR A 194 -6.21 -4.86 -18.52
CA TYR A 194 -5.45 -4.23 -17.45
C TYR A 194 -6.33 -3.37 -16.53
N TYR A 195 -7.21 -2.55 -17.11
CA TYR A 195 -8.06 -1.66 -16.31
C TYR A 195 -9.20 -2.41 -15.62
N LEU A 196 -9.74 -3.48 -16.23
CA LEU A 196 -10.66 -4.40 -15.55
C LEU A 196 -9.98 -5.03 -14.32
N GLY A 197 -8.80 -5.63 -14.51
CA GLY A 197 -8.04 -6.20 -13.40
C GLY A 197 -7.76 -5.19 -12.27
N LYS A 198 -7.49 -3.92 -12.64
CA LYS A 198 -7.31 -2.84 -11.67
C LYS A 198 -8.60 -2.49 -10.94
N LEU A 199 -9.73 -2.42 -11.62
CA LEU A 199 -11.04 -2.13 -11.05
C LEU A 199 -11.43 -3.20 -10.01
N ILE A 200 -11.41 -4.46 -10.40
CA ILE A 200 -11.83 -5.58 -9.55
C ILE A 200 -10.86 -5.86 -8.41
N MET A 201 -9.55 -5.58 -8.60
CA MET A 201 -8.57 -5.64 -7.52
C MET A 201 -8.84 -4.61 -6.42
N ASN A 202 -9.29 -3.41 -6.78
CA ASN A 202 -9.70 -2.40 -5.80
C ASN A 202 -10.99 -2.80 -5.10
N GLY A 203 -11.95 -3.41 -5.83
CA GLY A 203 -13.21 -3.94 -5.31
C GLY A 203 -14.11 -2.91 -4.61
N MET A 204 -13.89 -1.62 -4.87
CA MET A 204 -14.62 -0.53 -4.23
C MET A 204 -15.94 -0.30 -4.92
N ARG A 205 -17.07 -0.58 -4.24
CA ARG A 205 -18.43 -0.43 -4.73
C ARG A 205 -19.37 -0.01 -3.60
N LYS A 206 -20.54 0.53 -3.95
CA LYS A 206 -21.62 0.74 -3.00
C LYS A 206 -22.67 -0.38 -3.12
N ASP A 207 -23.24 -0.78 -1.99
CA ASP A 207 -24.41 -1.66 -1.97
C ASP A 207 -25.71 -0.89 -2.22
N LYS A 208 -26.85 -1.60 -2.16
CA LYS A 208 -28.18 -1.02 -2.39
C LYS A 208 -28.56 0.05 -1.37
N ASP A 209 -27.95 0.02 -0.18
CA ASP A 209 -28.22 0.93 0.92
C ASP A 209 -27.24 2.12 0.91
N GLY A 210 -26.35 2.20 -0.09
CA GLY A 210 -25.33 3.24 -0.25
C GLY A 210 -24.08 3.02 0.60
N THR A 211 -23.97 1.88 1.31
CA THR A 211 -22.81 1.55 2.11
C THR A 211 -21.62 1.20 1.22
N LEU A 212 -20.47 1.82 1.50
CA LEU A 212 -19.24 1.55 0.75
C LEU A 212 -18.70 0.16 1.10
N LEU A 213 -18.64 -0.72 0.11
CA LEU A 213 -18.03 -2.04 0.22
C LEU A 213 -16.65 -2.06 -0.42
N LEU A 214 -15.72 -2.75 0.24
CA LEU A 214 -14.41 -3.09 -0.31
C LEU A 214 -14.31 -4.61 -0.45
N LYS A 215 -14.69 -5.12 -1.63
CA LYS A 215 -14.73 -6.57 -1.91
C LYS A 215 -13.94 -6.89 -3.19
N PRO A 216 -12.61 -6.98 -3.12
CA PRO A 216 -11.78 -7.31 -4.26
C PRO A 216 -12.01 -8.77 -4.71
N GLU A 217 -12.08 -8.97 -6.02
CA GLU A 217 -12.13 -10.28 -6.66
C GLU A 217 -10.70 -10.66 -7.12
N THR A 218 -9.88 -11.09 -6.16
CA THR A 218 -8.43 -11.21 -6.36
C THR A 218 -8.05 -12.20 -7.46
N ASP A 219 -8.70 -13.37 -7.51
CA ASP A 219 -8.39 -14.41 -8.50
C ASP A 219 -8.78 -13.96 -9.92
N TYR A 220 -9.89 -13.24 -10.04
CA TYR A 220 -10.27 -12.67 -11.31
C TYR A 220 -9.31 -11.56 -11.77
N ALA A 221 -8.83 -10.73 -10.83
CA ALA A 221 -7.80 -9.73 -11.13
C ALA A 221 -6.50 -10.38 -11.62
N ILE A 222 -6.05 -11.47 -10.97
CA ILE A 222 -4.89 -12.26 -11.39
C ILE A 222 -5.08 -12.74 -12.83
N SER A 223 -6.21 -13.39 -13.12
CA SER A 223 -6.52 -13.88 -14.46
C SER A 223 -6.47 -12.78 -15.52
N CYS A 224 -7.01 -11.59 -15.23
CA CYS A 224 -6.93 -10.45 -16.14
C CYS A 224 -5.48 -10.02 -16.42
N PHE A 225 -4.65 -9.88 -15.36
CA PHE A 225 -3.24 -9.48 -15.54
C PHE A 225 -2.41 -10.57 -16.22
N GLU A 226 -2.70 -11.85 -15.98
CA GLU A 226 -2.04 -12.96 -16.70
C GLU A 226 -2.39 -12.95 -18.20
N LYS A 227 -3.66 -12.67 -18.57
CA LYS A 227 -4.05 -12.47 -19.96
C LYS A 227 -3.31 -11.30 -20.61
N VAL A 228 -3.14 -10.18 -19.87
CA VAL A 228 -2.29 -9.06 -20.32
C VAL A 228 -0.88 -9.55 -20.62
N LEU A 229 -0.26 -10.32 -19.72
CA LEU A 229 1.11 -10.80 -19.90
C LEU A 229 1.25 -11.87 -20.98
N LYS A 230 0.19 -12.62 -21.27
CA LYS A 230 0.14 -13.55 -22.40
C LYS A 230 0.20 -12.83 -23.75
N THR A 231 -0.40 -11.65 -23.81
CA THR A 231 -0.40 -10.80 -25.03
C THR A 231 0.85 -9.90 -25.10
N ASP A 232 1.26 -9.33 -23.97
CA ASP A 232 2.45 -8.48 -23.81
C ASP A 232 3.25 -8.89 -22.56
N GLU A 233 4.20 -9.81 -22.71
CA GLU A 233 5.06 -10.30 -21.62
C GLU A 233 5.83 -9.17 -20.92
N ASN A 234 6.05 -8.07 -21.62
CA ASN A 234 6.85 -6.94 -21.15
C ASN A 234 6.00 -5.85 -20.47
N HIS A 235 4.73 -6.11 -20.22
CA HIS A 235 3.83 -5.13 -19.61
C HIS A 235 4.18 -4.87 -18.13
N ALA A 236 5.04 -3.86 -17.89
CA ALA A 236 5.59 -3.56 -16.56
C ALA A 236 4.51 -3.32 -15.48
N LYS A 237 3.41 -2.65 -15.85
CA LYS A 237 2.32 -2.34 -14.89
C LYS A 237 1.55 -3.59 -14.46
N ALA A 238 1.31 -4.56 -15.37
CA ALA A 238 0.66 -5.82 -15.04
C ALA A 238 1.55 -6.67 -14.12
N ASN A 239 2.85 -6.76 -14.43
CA ASN A 239 3.82 -7.41 -13.57
C ASN A 239 3.88 -6.77 -12.16
N LEU A 240 3.84 -5.43 -12.06
CA LEU A 240 3.76 -4.77 -10.75
C LEU A 240 2.49 -5.19 -9.99
N ARG A 241 1.32 -5.22 -10.65
CA ARG A 241 0.05 -5.58 -9.99
C ARG A 241 0.06 -7.02 -9.49
N LEU A 242 0.50 -7.98 -10.31
CA LEU A 242 0.65 -9.37 -9.88
C LEU A 242 1.61 -9.50 -8.71
N GLY A 243 2.76 -8.84 -8.78
CA GLY A 243 3.71 -8.84 -7.68
C GLY A 243 3.14 -8.29 -6.37
N MET A 244 2.34 -7.23 -6.44
CA MET A 244 1.64 -6.68 -5.27
C MET A 244 0.58 -7.64 -4.71
N ILE A 245 -0.17 -8.33 -5.57
CA ILE A 245 -1.19 -9.30 -5.16
C ILE A 245 -0.52 -10.48 -4.46
N PHE A 246 0.49 -11.10 -5.09
CA PHE A 246 1.21 -12.24 -4.51
C PHE A 246 1.92 -11.88 -3.21
N ALA A 247 2.47 -10.66 -3.10
CA ALA A 247 3.05 -10.19 -1.84
C ALA A 247 2.00 -10.10 -0.72
N LYS A 248 0.79 -9.60 -1.01
CA LYS A 248 -0.32 -9.55 -0.05
C LYS A 248 -0.81 -10.94 0.37
N GLN A 249 -0.70 -11.94 -0.51
CA GLN A 249 -1.04 -13.35 -0.23
C GLN A 249 0.07 -14.10 0.52
N GLY A 250 1.23 -13.47 0.77
CA GLY A 250 2.40 -14.12 1.37
C GLY A 250 3.21 -14.97 0.40
N GLU A 251 2.87 -14.96 -0.90
CA GLU A 251 3.57 -15.73 -1.94
C GLU A 251 4.81 -14.96 -2.46
N PHE A 252 5.74 -14.69 -1.53
CA PHE A 252 6.87 -13.78 -1.78
C PHE A 252 7.76 -14.18 -2.94
N SER A 253 7.94 -15.48 -3.22
CA SER A 253 8.74 -15.97 -4.36
C SER A 253 8.09 -15.62 -5.70
N LYS A 254 6.76 -15.74 -5.82
CA LYS A 254 6.04 -15.32 -7.03
C LYS A 254 6.05 -13.80 -7.17
N ALA A 255 5.86 -13.08 -6.05
CA ALA A 255 5.93 -11.63 -6.00
C ALA A 255 7.29 -11.11 -6.49
N GLU A 256 8.39 -11.69 -6.00
CA GLU A 256 9.76 -11.34 -6.42
C GLU A 256 9.95 -11.50 -7.94
N LYS A 257 9.46 -12.62 -8.51
CA LYS A 257 9.56 -12.90 -9.96
C LYS A 257 8.90 -11.79 -10.79
N HIS A 258 7.65 -11.48 -10.47
CA HIS A 258 6.89 -10.46 -11.21
C HIS A 258 7.44 -9.04 -11.00
N LEU A 259 7.82 -8.67 -9.76
CA LEU A 259 8.40 -7.36 -9.48
C LEU A 259 9.77 -7.17 -10.13
N LYS A 260 10.62 -8.20 -10.17
CA LYS A 260 11.87 -8.17 -10.93
C LYS A 260 11.63 -7.93 -12.42
N MET A 261 10.59 -8.55 -13.00
CA MET A 261 10.22 -8.31 -14.39
C MET A 261 9.74 -6.87 -14.60
N ALA A 262 8.89 -6.34 -13.71
CA ALA A 262 8.45 -4.94 -13.77
C ALA A 262 9.63 -3.95 -13.75
N VAL A 263 10.62 -4.18 -12.87
CA VAL A 263 11.86 -3.37 -12.77
C VAL A 263 12.76 -3.55 -13.98
N LYS A 264 12.85 -4.77 -14.56
CA LYS A 264 13.61 -5.03 -15.78
C LYS A 264 13.05 -4.25 -16.97
N MET A 265 11.73 -4.22 -17.12
CA MET A 265 11.06 -3.50 -18.21
C MET A 265 11.08 -1.99 -18.03
N ASN A 266 10.95 -1.51 -16.81
CA ASN A 266 11.08 -0.10 -16.49
C ASN A 266 12.02 0.11 -15.28
N PRO A 267 13.33 0.29 -15.51
CA PRO A 267 14.33 0.44 -14.46
C PRO A 267 14.13 1.66 -13.53
N ARG A 268 13.33 2.63 -13.94
CA ARG A 268 12.98 3.83 -13.16
C ARG A 268 11.61 3.76 -12.49
N PHE A 269 10.98 2.58 -12.50
CA PHE A 269 9.64 2.42 -11.93
C PHE A 269 9.71 2.37 -10.39
N SER A 270 9.75 3.55 -9.78
CA SER A 270 9.91 3.72 -8.33
C SER A 270 8.97 2.83 -7.52
N LYS A 271 7.69 2.74 -7.90
CA LYS A 271 6.72 1.87 -7.22
C LYS A 271 7.10 0.38 -7.27
N ALA A 272 7.60 -0.11 -8.40
CA ALA A 272 8.04 -1.50 -8.53
C ALA A 272 9.31 -1.76 -7.70
N LEU A 273 10.27 -0.82 -7.71
CA LEU A 273 11.47 -0.86 -6.88
C LEU A 273 11.12 -0.91 -5.39
N TYR A 274 10.17 -0.07 -4.95
CA TYR A 274 9.68 -0.03 -3.57
C TYR A 274 9.06 -1.38 -3.17
N HIS A 275 8.09 -1.90 -3.92
CA HIS A 275 7.44 -3.18 -3.59
C HIS A 275 8.40 -4.36 -3.65
N LEU A 276 9.37 -4.36 -4.58
CA LEU A 276 10.40 -5.38 -4.63
C LEU A 276 11.30 -5.30 -3.39
N GLY A 277 11.66 -4.10 -2.93
CA GLY A 277 12.39 -3.90 -1.68
C GLY A 277 11.66 -4.49 -0.48
N LEU A 278 10.33 -4.27 -0.37
CA LEU A 278 9.52 -4.86 0.71
C LEU A 278 9.47 -6.40 0.64
N VAL A 279 9.28 -6.96 -0.55
CA VAL A 279 9.28 -8.41 -0.75
C VAL A 279 10.63 -9.02 -0.39
N LEU A 280 11.73 -8.37 -0.72
CA LEU A 280 13.08 -8.84 -0.35
C LEU A 280 13.33 -8.76 1.16
N LYS A 281 12.76 -7.78 1.86
CA LYS A 281 12.77 -7.72 3.33
C LYS A 281 12.09 -8.97 3.91
N GLU A 282 10.89 -9.31 3.44
CA GLU A 282 10.19 -10.52 3.91
C GLU A 282 10.97 -11.83 3.60
N LEU A 283 11.73 -11.84 2.50
CA LEU A 283 12.63 -12.94 2.13
C LEU A 283 13.98 -12.90 2.86
N LYS A 284 14.17 -12.01 3.84
CA LYS A 284 15.42 -11.84 4.61
C LYS A 284 16.64 -11.47 3.76
N LYS A 285 16.42 -10.80 2.63
CA LYS A 285 17.47 -10.28 1.72
C LYS A 285 17.69 -8.78 1.96
N GLU A 286 18.04 -8.41 3.18
CA GLU A 286 18.03 -7.02 3.68
C GLU A 286 18.92 -6.07 2.86
N LYS A 287 20.15 -6.47 2.53
CA LYS A 287 21.09 -5.65 1.74
C LYS A 287 20.56 -5.30 0.36
N GLU A 288 19.89 -6.26 -0.30
CA GLU A 288 19.25 -6.02 -1.60
C GLU A 288 18.03 -5.10 -1.45
N ALA A 289 17.23 -5.30 -0.39
CA ALA A 289 16.08 -4.46 -0.07
C ALA A 289 16.48 -2.99 0.13
N ILE A 290 17.51 -2.72 0.95
CA ILE A 290 18.08 -1.38 1.18
C ILE A 290 18.50 -0.73 -0.15
N LYS A 291 19.24 -1.47 -1.00
CA LYS A 291 19.69 -0.98 -2.31
C LYS A 291 18.50 -0.57 -3.20
N LEU A 292 17.45 -1.36 -3.21
CA LEU A 292 16.26 -1.09 -4.04
C LEU A 292 15.44 0.08 -3.50
N LEU A 293 15.29 0.21 -2.18
CA LEU A 293 14.60 1.34 -1.57
C LEU A 293 15.37 2.65 -1.80
N LYS A 294 16.70 2.66 -1.64
CA LYS A 294 17.57 3.81 -1.98
C LYS A 294 17.40 4.18 -3.47
N ARG A 295 17.35 3.19 -4.37
CA ARG A 295 17.10 3.41 -5.80
C ARG A 295 15.67 3.90 -6.08
N SER A 296 14.66 3.40 -5.36
CA SER A 296 13.28 3.91 -5.47
C SER A 296 13.23 5.39 -5.13
N LEU A 297 13.86 5.80 -4.03
CA LEU A 297 13.93 7.18 -3.56
C LEU A 297 14.74 8.09 -4.50
N SER A 298 15.74 7.58 -5.22
CA SER A 298 16.45 8.37 -6.24
C SER A 298 15.57 8.78 -7.43
N HIS A 299 14.46 8.06 -7.67
CA HIS A 299 13.49 8.38 -8.73
C HIS A 299 12.23 9.07 -8.20
N PHE A 300 11.88 8.85 -6.95
CA PHE A 300 10.77 9.51 -6.27
C PHE A 300 11.14 9.75 -4.79
N SER A 301 11.77 10.90 -4.55
CA SER A 301 12.35 11.25 -3.24
C SER A 301 11.31 11.57 -2.15
N LYS A 302 10.08 11.92 -2.52
CA LYS A 302 9.03 12.32 -1.57
C LYS A 302 8.07 11.18 -1.23
N SER A 303 8.60 9.99 -0.92
CA SER A 303 7.81 8.83 -0.53
C SER A 303 7.94 8.55 0.98
N PRO A 304 6.96 8.93 1.82
CA PRO A 304 7.02 8.68 3.26
C PRO A 304 7.25 7.20 3.58
N LEU A 305 6.47 6.32 2.95
CA LEU A 305 6.57 4.87 3.15
C LEU A 305 7.95 4.30 2.76
N ALA A 306 8.54 4.77 1.66
CA ALA A 306 9.86 4.27 1.26
C ALA A 306 10.96 4.74 2.24
N HIS A 307 10.86 5.96 2.75
CA HIS A 307 11.74 6.46 3.80
C HIS A 307 11.56 5.68 5.11
N TYR A 308 10.32 5.46 5.52
CA TYR A 308 10.00 4.70 6.73
C TYR A 308 10.59 3.27 6.69
N TYR A 309 10.30 2.48 5.65
CA TYR A 309 10.82 1.11 5.56
C TYR A 309 12.34 1.06 5.39
N LEU A 310 12.92 2.04 4.69
CA LEU A 310 14.37 2.15 4.61
C LEU A 310 14.99 2.46 5.98
N GLY A 311 14.38 3.35 6.76
CA GLY A 311 14.79 3.64 8.12
C GLY A 311 14.81 2.40 9.02
N LEU A 312 13.75 1.58 8.95
CA LEU A 312 13.68 0.33 9.71
C LEU A 312 14.78 -0.67 9.32
N LEU A 313 14.98 -0.89 8.00
CA LEU A 313 16.00 -1.80 7.48
C LEU A 313 17.43 -1.35 7.80
N LEU A 314 17.70 -0.06 7.79
CA LEU A 314 19.00 0.49 8.14
C LEU A 314 19.34 0.22 9.61
N LYS A 315 18.35 0.32 10.51
CA LYS A 315 18.52 -0.04 11.92
C LYS A 315 18.84 -1.53 12.08
N GLU A 316 18.12 -2.41 11.38
CA GLU A 316 18.41 -3.85 11.37
C GLU A 316 19.82 -4.16 10.83
N ASN A 317 20.37 -3.31 9.95
CA ASN A 317 21.74 -3.39 9.42
C ASN A 317 22.77 -2.64 10.28
N ASN A 318 22.45 -2.24 11.53
CA ASN A 318 23.28 -1.44 12.46
C ASN A 318 23.62 -0.02 11.98
N GLU A 319 22.84 0.57 11.09
CA GLU A 319 22.99 1.94 10.57
C GLU A 319 21.90 2.86 11.15
N ILE A 320 21.80 2.91 12.51
CA ILE A 320 20.71 3.58 13.21
C ILE A 320 20.62 5.09 12.91
N ASP A 321 21.75 5.79 12.76
CA ASP A 321 21.76 7.24 12.50
C ASP A 321 21.22 7.58 11.11
N GLU A 322 21.55 6.78 10.10
CA GLU A 322 20.94 6.90 8.77
C GLU A 322 19.45 6.54 8.83
N GLY A 323 19.09 5.53 9.64
CA GLY A 323 17.70 5.15 9.93
C GLY A 323 16.88 6.31 10.50
N ILE A 324 17.40 7.01 11.51
CA ILE A 324 16.79 8.22 12.11
C ILE A 324 16.59 9.30 11.04
N THR A 325 17.61 9.54 10.20
CA THR A 325 17.53 10.51 9.11
C THR A 325 16.39 10.20 8.16
N HIS A 326 16.19 8.93 7.83
CA HIS A 326 15.11 8.50 6.93
C HIS A 326 13.74 8.57 7.61
N LEU A 327 13.59 8.24 8.89
CA LEU A 327 12.34 8.41 9.63
C LEU A 327 11.94 9.89 9.73
N ASN A 328 12.89 10.80 9.97
CA ASN A 328 12.62 12.24 9.94
C ASN A 328 12.12 12.71 8.58
N LYS A 329 12.67 12.20 7.46
CA LYS A 329 12.15 12.49 6.11
C LYS A 329 10.75 11.90 5.88
N ALA A 330 10.45 10.71 6.44
CA ALA A 330 9.11 10.17 6.37
C ALA A 330 8.09 11.10 7.02
N ILE A 331 8.41 11.63 8.20
CA ILE A 331 7.61 12.60 8.95
C ILE A 331 7.52 13.96 8.22
N GLU A 332 8.62 14.43 7.61
CA GLU A 332 8.64 15.67 6.82
C GLU A 332 7.65 15.61 5.64
N PHE A 333 7.57 14.46 4.97
CA PHE A 333 6.68 14.28 3.80
C PHE A 333 5.26 13.85 4.17
N ASP A 334 5.07 13.26 5.34
CA ASP A 334 3.76 12.93 5.90
C ASP A 334 3.76 13.19 7.42
N PRO A 335 3.38 14.41 7.85
CA PRO A 335 3.33 14.78 9.26
C PRO A 335 2.28 14.03 10.10
N GLU A 336 1.37 13.31 9.46
CA GLU A 336 0.34 12.49 10.14
C GLU A 336 0.74 11.02 10.30
N PHE A 337 1.95 10.66 9.88
CA PHE A 337 2.43 9.28 9.91
C PHE A 337 2.85 8.85 11.34
N ASP A 338 1.90 8.40 12.14
CA ASP A 338 2.06 8.02 13.55
C ASP A 338 3.11 6.92 13.78
N ASP A 339 3.15 5.87 12.96
CA ASP A 339 4.17 4.82 13.04
C ASP A 339 5.60 5.38 12.85
N ALA A 340 5.81 6.38 12.00
CA ALA A 340 7.13 6.96 11.80
C ALA A 340 7.62 7.69 13.06
N TYR A 341 6.73 8.40 13.76
CA TYR A 341 7.03 8.99 15.06
C TYR A 341 7.34 7.92 16.12
N TYR A 342 6.55 6.85 16.17
CA TYR A 342 6.75 5.76 17.10
C TYR A 342 8.13 5.09 16.92
N TYR A 343 8.48 4.71 15.68
CA TYR A 343 9.78 4.08 15.45
C TYR A 343 10.96 5.05 15.62
N LEU A 344 10.78 6.33 15.31
CA LEU A 344 11.79 7.35 15.63
C LEU A 344 12.03 7.43 17.12
N ALA A 345 10.97 7.44 17.95
CA ALA A 345 11.08 7.40 19.41
C ALA A 345 11.83 6.16 19.89
N ARG A 346 11.53 4.97 19.32
CA ARG A 346 12.23 3.72 19.64
C ARG A 346 13.72 3.79 19.32
N PHE A 347 14.11 4.42 18.20
CA PHE A 347 15.52 4.56 17.82
C PHE A 347 16.25 5.54 18.72
N LEU A 348 15.60 6.63 19.13
CA LEU A 348 16.13 7.61 20.08
C LEU A 348 16.27 7.00 21.49
N GLU A 349 15.31 6.18 21.92
CA GLU A 349 15.40 5.44 23.20
C GLU A 349 16.61 4.50 23.20
N GLU A 350 16.89 3.80 22.11
CA GLU A 350 18.08 2.92 21.97
C GLU A 350 19.40 3.72 21.98
N LYS A 351 19.35 4.99 21.58
CA LYS A 351 20.48 5.94 21.67
C LYS A 351 20.54 6.66 23.03
N GLU A 352 19.68 6.28 23.97
CA GLU A 352 19.59 6.88 25.32
C GLU A 352 19.14 8.36 25.30
N ASP A 353 18.62 8.87 24.18
CA ASP A 353 18.00 10.20 24.11
C ASP A 353 16.52 10.12 24.55
N TYR A 354 16.33 9.97 25.85
CA TYR A 354 15.02 9.69 26.45
C TYR A 354 14.03 10.87 26.34
N GLU A 355 14.54 12.10 26.37
CA GLU A 355 13.69 13.28 26.23
C GLU A 355 13.13 13.40 24.80
N ALA A 356 13.97 13.26 23.78
CA ALA A 356 13.50 13.24 22.40
C ALA A 356 12.60 12.02 22.14
N ALA A 357 12.91 10.85 22.70
CA ALA A 357 12.07 9.66 22.59
C ALA A 357 10.66 9.93 23.16
N LYS A 358 10.56 10.50 24.38
CA LYS A 358 9.29 10.90 25.01
C LYS A 358 8.49 11.83 24.10
N GLU A 359 9.14 12.87 23.56
CA GLU A 359 8.49 13.84 22.67
C GLU A 359 7.88 13.17 21.45
N HIS A 360 8.62 12.25 20.81
CA HIS A 360 8.15 11.57 19.59
C HIS A 360 7.07 10.52 19.89
N TYR A 361 7.09 9.81 21.02
CA TYR A 361 5.97 8.97 21.45
C TYR A 361 4.70 9.80 21.64
N LEU A 362 4.81 10.97 22.29
CA LEU A 362 3.67 11.88 22.46
C LEU A 362 3.14 12.39 21.12
N LYS A 363 4.02 12.67 20.15
CA LYS A 363 3.61 13.04 18.80
C LYS A 363 2.88 11.91 18.08
N ALA A 364 3.31 10.66 18.21
CA ALA A 364 2.60 9.50 17.70
C ALA A 364 1.19 9.40 18.29
N LEU A 365 1.08 9.55 19.61
CA LEU A 365 -0.21 9.51 20.32
C LEU A 365 -1.13 10.70 20.02
N ALA A 366 -0.57 11.86 19.65
CA ALA A 366 -1.34 13.00 19.20
C ALA A 366 -2.00 12.80 17.82
N ARG A 367 -1.35 12.02 16.93
CA ARG A 367 -1.92 11.65 15.62
C ARG A 367 -2.88 10.48 15.74
N ASN A 368 -2.49 9.49 16.51
CA ASN A 368 -3.30 8.30 16.75
C ASN A 368 -3.40 8.02 18.25
N HIS A 369 -4.44 8.54 18.88
CA HIS A 369 -4.66 8.37 20.33
C HIS A 369 -4.85 6.90 20.77
N LYS A 370 -5.11 5.99 19.81
CA LYS A 370 -5.22 4.54 20.00
C LYS A 370 -3.97 3.78 19.55
N HIS A 371 -2.84 4.45 19.39
CA HIS A 371 -1.59 3.78 19.04
C HIS A 371 -1.07 2.99 20.25
N ARG A 372 -1.47 1.72 20.34
CA ARG A 372 -1.20 0.81 21.45
C ARG A 372 0.30 0.75 21.80
N ASP A 373 1.13 0.50 20.79
CA ASP A 373 2.57 0.29 21.02
C ASP A 373 3.26 1.56 21.47
N ALA A 374 2.84 2.73 21.01
CA ALA A 374 3.37 4.01 21.48
C ALA A 374 2.98 4.28 22.95
N SER A 375 1.75 4.01 23.36
CA SER A 375 1.33 4.11 24.76
C SER A 375 2.13 3.16 25.65
N PHE A 376 2.28 1.91 25.22
CA PHE A 376 3.00 0.89 25.97
C PHE A 376 4.48 1.25 26.17
N HIS A 377 5.20 1.59 25.08
CA HIS A 377 6.62 1.93 25.18
C HIS A 377 6.87 3.25 25.93
N LEU A 378 5.96 4.23 25.78
CA LEU A 378 6.04 5.44 26.60
C LEU A 378 5.85 5.12 28.09
N GLY A 379 4.91 4.24 28.42
CA GLY A 379 4.73 3.75 29.79
C GLY A 379 5.97 3.03 30.34
N LEU A 380 6.64 2.21 29.53
CA LEU A 380 7.91 1.57 29.90
C LEU A 380 9.03 2.61 30.10
N LEU A 381 9.13 3.59 29.21
CA LEU A 381 10.10 4.67 29.33
C LEU A 381 9.89 5.45 30.64
N MET A 382 8.66 5.84 30.95
CA MET A 382 8.34 6.56 32.21
C MET A 382 8.66 5.71 33.43
N LYS A 383 8.36 4.40 33.40
CA LYS A 383 8.72 3.46 34.46
C LYS A 383 10.24 3.41 34.66
N ASN A 384 11.02 3.32 33.59
CA ASN A 384 12.48 3.27 33.66
C ASN A 384 13.07 4.59 34.15
N LEU A 385 12.46 5.73 33.87
CA LEU A 385 12.79 7.04 34.39
C LEU A 385 12.26 7.29 35.80
N ASN A 386 11.61 6.28 36.42
CA ASN A 386 11.02 6.35 37.76
C ASN A 386 9.87 7.36 37.90
N VAL A 387 9.15 7.68 36.81
CA VAL A 387 7.96 8.55 36.80
C VAL A 387 6.71 7.67 36.85
N MET A 388 6.43 7.11 38.04
CA MET A 388 5.47 6.00 38.20
C MET A 388 4.02 6.37 37.86
N GLU A 389 3.56 7.61 38.16
CA GLU A 389 2.20 8.05 37.86
C GLU A 389 1.95 8.14 36.35
N GLU A 390 2.88 8.72 35.58
CA GLU A 390 2.76 8.74 34.11
C GLU A 390 2.85 7.33 33.55
N ALA A 391 3.76 6.47 34.05
CA ALA A 391 3.89 5.08 33.64
C ALA A 391 2.58 4.30 33.82
N LYS A 392 1.92 4.48 34.97
CA LYS A 392 0.61 3.88 35.27
C LYS A 392 -0.44 4.35 34.27
N ALA A 393 -0.56 5.65 34.04
CA ALA A 393 -1.54 6.22 33.13
C ALA A 393 -1.39 5.69 31.70
N TYR A 394 -0.15 5.54 31.20
CA TYR A 394 0.09 4.98 29.86
C TYR A 394 -0.13 3.47 29.78
N MET A 395 0.10 2.70 30.83
CA MET A 395 -0.28 1.27 30.88
C MET A 395 -1.80 1.11 30.89
N GLU A 396 -2.53 1.91 31.66
CA GLU A 396 -4.01 1.93 31.67
C GLU A 396 -4.55 2.29 30.29
N LYS A 397 -4.00 3.30 29.62
CA LYS A 397 -4.35 3.68 28.24
C LYS A 397 -4.07 2.56 27.22
N THR A 398 -2.98 1.82 27.42
CA THR A 398 -2.66 0.65 26.58
C THR A 398 -3.72 -0.43 26.74
N ILE A 399 -4.15 -0.72 27.98
CA ILE A 399 -5.21 -1.68 28.31
C ILE A 399 -6.57 -1.23 27.74
N GLU A 400 -6.90 0.06 27.79
CA GLU A 400 -8.11 0.60 27.18
C GLU A 400 -8.13 0.38 25.66
N THR A 401 -6.96 0.45 25.01
CA THR A 401 -6.83 0.25 23.57
C THR A 401 -6.87 -1.22 23.19
N ASP A 402 -6.23 -2.08 23.97
CA ASP A 402 -6.17 -3.52 23.75
C ASP A 402 -6.28 -4.27 25.10
N GLN A 403 -7.49 -4.74 25.42
CA GLN A 403 -7.80 -5.47 26.65
C GLN A 403 -7.15 -6.85 26.75
N ASN A 404 -6.56 -7.36 25.67
CA ASN A 404 -5.87 -8.65 25.64
C ASN A 404 -4.34 -8.51 25.62
N PHE A 405 -3.82 -7.32 25.91
CA PHE A 405 -2.39 -7.07 25.89
C PHE A 405 -1.76 -7.46 27.23
N THR A 406 -1.29 -8.69 27.34
CA THR A 406 -0.76 -9.34 28.56
C THR A 406 0.31 -8.51 29.26
N GLU A 407 1.29 -7.99 28.51
CA GLU A 407 2.41 -7.24 29.03
C GLU A 407 1.98 -5.94 29.75
N ALA A 408 0.94 -5.29 29.26
CA ALA A 408 0.46 -4.05 29.88
C ALA A 408 -0.09 -4.32 31.29
N TYR A 409 -0.87 -5.39 31.47
CA TYR A 409 -1.31 -5.81 32.81
C TYR A 409 -0.15 -6.20 33.70
N TYR A 410 0.80 -6.95 33.19
CA TYR A 410 1.98 -7.33 33.94
C TYR A 410 2.78 -6.12 34.42
N TYR A 411 3.10 -5.16 33.54
CA TYR A 411 3.86 -3.97 33.91
C TYR A 411 3.04 -3.03 34.80
N LEU A 412 1.73 -2.93 34.62
CA LEU A 412 0.87 -2.19 35.53
C LEU A 412 0.93 -2.81 36.95
N GLY A 413 0.87 -4.15 37.07
CA GLY A 413 1.04 -4.83 38.35
C GLY A 413 2.41 -4.57 38.99
N MET A 414 3.47 -4.41 38.20
CA MET A 414 4.81 -4.07 38.70
C MET A 414 4.91 -2.62 39.18
N ILE A 415 4.24 -1.67 38.51
CA ILE A 415 4.22 -0.25 38.87
C ILE A 415 3.46 -0.06 40.19
N LEU A 416 2.38 -0.81 40.39
CA LEU A 416 1.53 -0.82 41.58
C LEU A 416 2.20 -1.60 42.74
N ASN A 417 3.35 -1.12 43.21
CA ASN A 417 4.18 -1.84 44.19
C ASN A 417 3.91 -1.42 45.66
N ASP A 418 3.08 -0.40 45.88
CA ASP A 418 2.74 0.04 47.21
C ASP A 418 1.73 -0.90 47.91
N PRO A 419 1.82 -1.05 49.23
CA PRO A 419 0.90 -1.88 49.98
C PRO A 419 -0.60 -1.50 49.80
N GLY A 420 -0.87 -0.22 49.50
CA GLY A 420 -2.22 0.26 49.16
C GLY A 420 -2.79 -0.30 47.87
N ASP A 421 -1.92 -0.58 46.91
CA ASP A 421 -2.28 -1.07 45.56
C ASP A 421 -2.35 -2.60 45.46
N TYR A 422 -2.10 -3.32 46.55
CA TYR A 422 -2.05 -4.79 46.57
C TYR A 422 -3.18 -5.46 45.80
N ALA A 423 -4.44 -5.03 46.04
CA ALA A 423 -5.60 -5.67 45.41
C ALA A 423 -5.63 -5.45 43.89
N VAL A 424 -5.22 -4.26 43.44
CA VAL A 424 -5.18 -3.91 42.02
C VAL A 424 -4.02 -4.63 41.33
N ALA A 425 -2.82 -4.62 41.94
CA ALA A 425 -1.65 -5.34 41.43
C ALA A 425 -1.93 -6.85 41.30
N LYS A 426 -2.54 -7.44 42.33
CA LYS A 426 -2.98 -8.85 42.29
C LYS A 426 -3.93 -9.13 41.14
N LYS A 427 -4.93 -8.25 40.93
CA LYS A 427 -5.87 -8.37 39.79
C LYS A 427 -5.15 -8.28 38.45
N CYS A 428 -4.21 -7.34 38.31
CA CYS A 428 -3.43 -7.17 37.08
C CYS A 428 -2.63 -8.44 36.74
N TYR A 429 -1.91 -9.03 37.70
CA TYR A 429 -1.17 -10.27 37.45
C TYR A 429 -2.10 -11.45 37.13
N LEU A 430 -3.24 -11.57 37.80
CA LEU A 430 -4.23 -12.62 37.49
C LEU A 430 -4.79 -12.45 36.08
N THR A 431 -5.14 -11.22 35.69
CA THR A 431 -5.64 -10.96 34.32
C THR A 431 -4.54 -11.27 33.28
N ALA A 432 -3.29 -10.94 33.54
CA ALA A 432 -2.18 -11.31 32.64
C ALA A 432 -2.07 -12.84 32.48
N ILE A 433 -2.25 -13.61 33.56
CA ILE A 433 -2.24 -15.07 33.55
C ILE A 433 -3.49 -15.65 32.84
N ASP A 434 -4.65 -15.02 33.02
CA ASP A 434 -5.88 -15.43 32.34
C ASP A 434 -5.79 -15.26 30.82
N ILE A 435 -5.10 -14.18 30.35
CA ILE A 435 -4.85 -13.92 28.92
C ILE A 435 -3.79 -14.88 28.39
N ASP A 436 -2.65 -14.98 29.07
CA ASP A 436 -1.56 -15.91 28.72
C ASP A 436 -1.15 -16.77 29.92
N PRO A 437 -1.71 -17.99 30.04
CA PRO A 437 -1.36 -18.91 31.14
C PRO A 437 0.11 -19.38 31.14
N LYS A 438 0.87 -19.09 30.10
CA LYS A 438 2.31 -19.41 30.00
C LYS A 438 3.21 -18.20 30.30
N PHE A 439 2.64 -17.07 30.70
CA PHE A 439 3.42 -15.87 30.99
C PHE A 439 4.14 -16.01 32.34
N LEU A 440 5.32 -16.61 32.32
CA LEU A 440 6.15 -16.95 33.47
C LEU A 440 6.28 -15.82 34.48
N MET A 441 6.56 -14.60 33.98
CA MET A 441 6.84 -13.46 34.85
C MET A 441 5.62 -13.02 35.67
N ALA A 442 4.39 -13.19 35.14
CA ALA A 442 3.18 -12.89 35.90
C ALA A 442 2.98 -13.89 37.05
N HIS A 443 3.19 -15.19 36.80
CA HIS A 443 3.18 -16.21 37.86
C HIS A 443 4.21 -15.90 38.94
N TYR A 444 5.45 -15.61 38.57
CA TYR A 444 6.52 -15.28 39.49
C TYR A 444 6.23 -14.05 40.37
N HIS A 445 5.79 -12.94 39.75
CA HIS A 445 5.52 -11.71 40.50
C HIS A 445 4.23 -11.81 41.34
N LEU A 446 3.20 -12.55 40.86
CA LEU A 446 2.03 -12.84 41.65
C LEU A 446 2.38 -13.68 42.91
N ALA A 447 3.23 -14.69 42.74
CA ALA A 447 3.69 -15.51 43.87
C ALA A 447 4.46 -14.66 44.91
N ASN A 448 5.34 -13.76 44.44
CA ASN A 448 6.05 -12.82 45.33
C ASN A 448 5.08 -11.90 46.08
N LEU A 449 4.06 -11.37 45.39
CA LEU A 449 3.05 -10.50 46.01
C LEU A 449 2.26 -11.25 47.09
N LEU A 450 1.80 -12.47 46.77
CA LEU A 450 1.02 -13.32 47.69
C LEU A 450 1.86 -13.77 48.91
N SER A 451 3.13 -14.11 48.71
CA SER A 451 4.04 -14.53 49.79
C SER A 451 4.43 -13.38 50.70
N SER A 452 4.58 -12.16 50.19
CA SER A 452 4.81 -10.97 50.99
C SER A 452 3.60 -10.62 51.86
N GLY A 453 2.38 -10.69 51.27
CA GLY A 453 1.12 -10.42 51.93
C GLY A 453 0.95 -9.01 52.49
N LYS A 454 1.87 -8.08 52.13
CA LYS A 454 1.88 -6.68 52.63
C LYS A 454 0.76 -5.89 51.96
N ARG A 455 -0.15 -5.33 52.75
CA ARG A 455 -1.28 -4.49 52.24
C ARG A 455 -1.73 -3.49 53.30
N LEU A 456 -2.42 -2.43 52.89
CA LEU A 456 -3.02 -1.47 53.81
C LEU A 456 -4.49 -1.82 54.03
N LYS A 457 -4.99 -1.61 55.25
CA LYS A 457 -6.44 -1.52 55.55
C LYS A 457 -6.98 -0.16 55.08
N LYS A 458 -8.30 -0.02 55.10
CA LYS A 458 -8.98 1.25 54.76
C LYS A 458 -8.60 2.41 55.67
N ASP A 459 -8.17 2.12 56.91
CA ASP A 459 -7.70 3.12 57.88
C ASP A 459 -6.20 3.46 57.76
N GLY A 460 -5.52 2.94 56.73
CA GLY A 460 -4.07 3.15 56.51
C GLY A 460 -3.17 2.19 57.31
N THR A 461 -3.71 1.33 58.14
CA THR A 461 -2.93 0.36 58.93
C THR A 461 -2.27 -0.69 58.04
N LEU A 462 -0.94 -0.83 58.09
CA LEU A 462 -0.24 -1.90 57.38
C LEU A 462 -0.52 -3.26 58.03
N ILE A 463 -0.96 -4.21 57.23
CA ILE A 463 -1.10 -5.60 57.65
C ILE A 463 -0.29 -6.52 56.75
N ILE A 464 0.13 -7.65 57.32
CA ILE A 464 0.79 -8.73 56.57
C ILE A 464 -0.12 -9.96 56.65
N LYS A 465 -0.67 -10.34 55.53
CA LYS A 465 -1.52 -11.57 55.44
C LYS A 465 -1.03 -12.37 54.23
N LYS A 466 -0.08 -13.25 54.47
CA LYS A 466 0.50 -14.14 53.47
C LYS A 466 -0.54 -15.13 52.95
N GLU A 467 -0.53 -15.41 51.67
CA GLU A 467 -1.36 -16.43 50.99
C GLU A 467 -0.40 -17.52 50.45
N LEU A 468 0.32 -18.20 51.39
CA LEU A 468 1.44 -19.10 51.07
C LEU A 468 1.06 -20.23 50.12
N GLU A 469 -0.07 -20.91 50.36
CA GLU A 469 -0.53 -21.98 49.49
C GLU A 469 -0.79 -21.54 48.04
N LYS A 470 -1.34 -20.33 47.88
CA LYS A 470 -1.54 -19.77 46.52
C LYS A 470 -0.21 -19.33 45.89
N ALA A 471 0.65 -18.73 46.67
CA ALA A 471 1.99 -18.34 46.21
C ALA A 471 2.78 -19.57 45.73
N LYS A 472 2.73 -20.68 46.51
CA LYS A 472 3.38 -21.94 46.16
C LYS A 472 2.90 -22.50 44.82
N LYS A 473 1.58 -22.51 44.58
CA LYS A 473 1.02 -22.94 43.29
C LYS A 473 1.58 -22.14 42.11
N HIS A 474 1.68 -20.81 42.23
CA HIS A 474 2.21 -19.98 41.19
C HIS A 474 3.75 -20.10 41.01
N TYR A 475 4.52 -20.33 42.08
CA TYR A 475 5.95 -20.67 41.95
C TYR A 475 6.15 -22.03 41.26
N ILE A 476 5.34 -23.04 41.58
CA ILE A 476 5.40 -24.36 40.93
C ILE A 476 5.10 -24.21 39.43
N GLU A 477 4.08 -23.43 39.07
CA GLU A 477 3.74 -23.21 37.67
C GLU A 477 4.86 -22.44 36.96
N ALA A 478 5.43 -21.43 37.59
CA ALA A 478 6.58 -20.71 37.05
C ALA A 478 7.81 -21.61 36.82
N LEU A 479 8.10 -22.54 37.78
CA LEU A 479 9.16 -23.55 37.65
C LEU A 479 8.85 -24.61 36.58
N ARG A 480 7.56 -24.92 36.34
CA ARG A 480 7.16 -25.79 35.24
C ARG A 480 7.42 -25.16 33.89
N LEU A 481 7.24 -23.83 33.78
CA LEU A 481 7.49 -23.06 32.56
C LEU A 481 9.00 -22.87 32.31
N ASP A 482 9.77 -22.55 33.36
CA ASP A 482 11.23 -22.46 33.31
C ASP A 482 11.87 -23.02 34.61
N PRO A 483 12.34 -24.26 34.58
CA PRO A 483 13.00 -24.88 35.75
C PRO A 483 14.43 -24.34 35.97
N THR A 484 14.95 -23.51 35.08
CA THR A 484 16.32 -22.97 35.16
C THR A 484 16.38 -21.52 35.65
N PHE A 485 15.29 -20.99 36.23
CA PHE A 485 15.22 -19.62 36.71
C PHE A 485 15.63 -19.53 38.21
N PRO A 486 16.85 -19.12 38.55
CA PRO A 486 17.39 -19.25 39.94
C PRO A 486 16.61 -18.43 40.97
N LYS A 487 16.03 -17.27 40.56
CA LYS A 487 15.25 -16.43 41.49
C LYS A 487 13.96 -17.10 41.95
N ILE A 488 13.33 -17.94 41.13
CA ILE A 488 12.11 -18.66 41.54
C ILE A 488 12.48 -19.68 42.58
N HIS A 489 13.54 -20.47 42.41
CA HIS A 489 14.03 -21.40 43.38
C HIS A 489 14.36 -20.69 44.71
N TYR A 490 15.04 -19.57 44.69
CA TYR A 490 15.34 -18.78 45.89
C TYR A 490 14.06 -18.34 46.63
N HIS A 491 13.09 -17.76 45.93
CA HIS A 491 11.84 -17.30 46.55
C HIS A 491 10.94 -18.46 47.02
N MET A 492 10.96 -19.60 46.32
CA MET A 492 10.29 -20.81 46.75
C MET A 492 10.90 -21.33 48.06
N ALA A 493 12.22 -21.31 48.20
CA ALA A 493 12.91 -21.67 49.42
C ALA A 493 12.49 -20.79 50.62
N LEU A 494 12.42 -19.46 50.42
CA LEU A 494 11.95 -18.53 51.44
C LEU A 494 10.51 -18.84 51.89
N LEU A 495 9.64 -19.19 50.93
CA LEU A 495 8.28 -19.59 51.25
C LEU A 495 8.23 -20.89 52.05
N LEU A 496 9.04 -21.88 51.67
CA LEU A 496 9.13 -23.17 52.37
C LEU A 496 9.71 -23.05 53.78
N GLU A 497 10.66 -22.14 54.01
CA GLU A 497 11.14 -21.76 55.33
C GLU A 497 10.02 -21.15 56.18
N ASP A 498 9.19 -20.28 55.65
CA ASP A 498 8.02 -19.72 56.33
C ASP A 498 6.97 -20.80 56.69
N GLU A 499 6.88 -21.89 55.92
CA GLU A 499 6.07 -23.06 56.22
C GLU A 499 6.73 -24.05 57.21
N GLY A 500 7.98 -23.82 57.58
CA GLY A 500 8.76 -24.73 58.44
C GLY A 500 9.35 -25.96 57.71
N ASN A 501 9.23 -26.01 56.38
CA ASN A 501 9.77 -27.11 55.57
C ASN A 501 11.24 -26.85 55.20
N LEU A 502 12.13 -27.00 56.15
CA LEU A 502 13.54 -26.66 56.02
C LEU A 502 14.32 -27.57 55.06
N GLY A 503 13.86 -28.82 54.86
CA GLY A 503 14.51 -29.77 53.95
C GLY A 503 14.31 -29.40 52.48
N ASP A 504 13.08 -29.10 52.11
CA ASP A 504 12.76 -28.69 50.74
C ASP A 504 13.31 -27.28 50.43
N ALA A 505 13.35 -26.38 51.46
CA ALA A 505 13.98 -25.07 51.35
C ALA A 505 15.48 -25.18 51.01
N GLU A 506 16.21 -26.07 51.68
CA GLU A 506 17.58 -26.39 51.38
C GLU A 506 17.78 -26.88 49.96
N ASN A 507 16.95 -27.83 49.50
CA ASN A 507 17.01 -28.34 48.14
C ASN A 507 16.83 -27.23 47.09
N HIS A 508 15.88 -26.34 47.32
CA HIS A 508 15.65 -25.23 46.41
C HIS A 508 16.79 -24.17 46.41
N LEU A 509 17.42 -23.91 47.59
CA LEU A 509 18.60 -23.04 47.66
C LEU A 509 19.79 -23.65 46.91
N LEU A 510 20.01 -24.96 47.06
CA LEU A 510 21.08 -25.66 46.33
C LEU A 510 20.84 -25.62 44.82
N LYS A 511 19.63 -25.80 44.36
CA LYS A 511 19.27 -25.68 42.94
C LYS A 511 19.51 -24.23 42.43
N ALA A 512 19.12 -23.22 43.21
CA ALA A 512 19.40 -21.83 42.83
C ALA A 512 20.89 -21.54 42.64
N ILE A 513 21.76 -22.13 43.49
CA ILE A 513 23.22 -22.04 43.43
C ILE A 513 23.77 -22.89 42.27
N GLU A 514 23.24 -24.08 42.03
CA GLU A 514 23.62 -24.94 40.91
C GLU A 514 23.43 -24.19 39.58
N ILE A 515 22.28 -23.52 39.42
CA ILE A 515 21.93 -22.76 38.19
C ILE A 515 22.77 -21.47 38.10
N ASN A 516 22.95 -20.78 39.23
CA ASN A 516 23.77 -19.56 39.30
C ASN A 516 24.72 -19.63 40.50
N PRO A 517 25.97 -20.09 40.28
CA PRO A 517 26.97 -20.24 41.36
C PRO A 517 27.30 -18.94 42.07
N ASP A 518 27.14 -17.78 41.43
CA ASP A 518 27.42 -16.46 42.00
C ASP A 518 26.19 -15.82 42.67
N TYR A 519 25.11 -16.60 42.93
CA TYR A 519 23.89 -16.06 43.53
C TYR A 519 24.09 -15.84 45.06
N ALA A 520 24.74 -14.74 45.43
CA ALA A 520 25.13 -14.39 46.81
C ALA A 520 23.97 -14.49 47.83
N LYS A 521 22.73 -14.09 47.43
CA LYS A 521 21.55 -14.17 48.33
C LYS A 521 21.19 -15.62 48.67
N ALA A 522 21.32 -16.56 47.73
CA ALA A 522 21.05 -17.97 47.96
C ALA A 522 22.09 -18.61 48.89
N HIS A 523 23.38 -18.31 48.66
CA HIS A 523 24.45 -18.75 49.55
C HIS A 523 24.27 -18.22 50.98
N TYR A 524 23.99 -16.93 51.13
CA TYR A 524 23.74 -16.33 52.43
C TYR A 524 22.55 -17.01 53.16
N ARG A 525 21.46 -17.24 52.46
CA ARG A 525 20.28 -17.85 53.03
C ARG A 525 20.53 -19.31 53.45
N LEU A 526 21.26 -20.05 52.62
CA LEU A 526 21.64 -21.43 52.90
C LEU A 526 22.53 -21.51 54.16
N ALA A 527 23.49 -20.59 54.33
CA ALA A 527 24.34 -20.50 55.52
C ALA A 527 23.50 -20.24 56.79
N LEU A 528 22.50 -19.34 56.72
CA LEU A 528 21.58 -19.09 57.84
C LEU A 528 20.74 -20.33 58.18
N LEU A 529 20.27 -21.05 57.16
CA LEU A 529 19.47 -22.26 57.33
C LEU A 529 20.28 -23.35 58.03
N PHE A 530 21.56 -23.55 57.66
CA PHE A 530 22.45 -24.48 58.33
C PHE A 530 22.76 -24.06 59.77
N ARG A 531 22.95 -22.80 60.04
CA ARG A 531 23.17 -22.27 61.40
C ARG A 531 21.94 -22.54 62.31
N ASN A 532 20.75 -22.44 61.79
CA ASN A 532 19.52 -22.61 62.54
C ASN A 532 19.09 -24.11 62.70
N LYS A 533 19.72 -25.03 61.97
CA LYS A 533 19.53 -26.48 62.11
C LYS A 533 20.39 -27.08 63.24
N ASN A 534 21.45 -26.36 63.69
CA ASN A 534 22.28 -26.74 64.83
C ASN A 534 21.82 -26.00 66.07
#